data_bddb8134c000f6a5a2a13a37ca530d97
#
_entry.id   bddb8134c000f6a5a2a13a37ca530d97
#
_cell.length_a   1.000
_cell.length_b   1.000
_cell.length_c   1.000
_cell.angle_alpha   90.00
_cell.angle_beta   90.00
_cell.angle_gamma   90.00
#
_symmetry.space_group_name_H-M   'P 1'
#
loop_
_entity.id
_entity.type
_entity.pdbx_description
1 polymer ?
#
loop_
_entity_poly.entity_id
_entity_poly.type
_entity_poly.pdbx_seq_one_letter_code
_entity_poly.pdbx_strand_id
1 'polypeptide(L)' 'MLNLSAPVLKEIELLHAAGLSVGAIVTVLRLKFPVELHDREDKQIEEAVLLMINPPRNAPSLSR' A
#
# COMPACT_ATOMS: atom_id res chain seq x y z
N MET A 1 -10.47 7.59 2.39
CA MET A 1 -9.47 6.81 1.65
C MET A 1 -8.10 7.43 1.82
N LEU A 2 -7.09 6.61 2.02
CA LEU A 2 -5.74 7.09 2.22
C LEU A 2 -5.09 7.44 0.88
N ASN A 3 -4.65 8.68 0.76
CA ASN A 3 -3.94 9.11 -0.45
C ASN A 3 -2.44 9.06 -0.22
N LEU A 4 -1.75 8.31 -1.04
CA LEU A 4 -0.32 8.18 -0.95
C LEU A 4 0.34 8.89 -2.13
N SER A 5 1.50 9.50 -1.87
CA SER A 5 2.23 10.19 -2.92
C SER A 5 2.80 9.18 -3.91
N ALA A 6 3.15 9.67 -5.10
CA ALA A 6 3.70 8.80 -6.14
C ALA A 6 4.96 8.04 -5.69
N PRO A 7 5.90 8.68 -4.98
CA PRO A 7 7.07 7.95 -4.48
C PRO A 7 6.71 6.79 -3.56
N VAL A 8 5.69 6.98 -2.70
CA VAL A 8 5.26 5.92 -1.80
C VAL A 8 4.64 4.77 -2.58
N LEU A 9 3.78 5.11 -3.55
CA LEU A 9 3.14 4.09 -4.37
C LEU A 9 4.17 3.26 -5.13
N LYS A 10 5.16 3.94 -5.68
CA LYS A 10 6.21 3.25 -6.42
C LYS A 10 7.02 2.33 -5.51
N GLU A 11 7.29 2.78 -4.29
CA GLU A 11 8.02 1.96 -3.34
C GLU A 11 7.24 0.71 -2.99
N ILE A 12 5.91 0.83 -2.84
CA ILE A 12 5.07 -0.33 -2.56
C ILE A 12 5.20 -1.35 -3.68
N GLU A 13 5.16 -0.89 -4.92
CA GLU A 13 5.29 -1.79 -6.06
C GLU A 13 6.63 -2.51 -6.05
N LEU A 14 7.70 -1.77 -5.80
CA LEU A 14 9.03 -2.35 -5.78
C LEU A 14 9.19 -3.38 -4.67
N LEU A 15 8.68 -3.05 -3.48
CA LEU A 15 8.79 -3.96 -2.34
C LEU A 15 7.95 -5.20 -2.55
N HIS A 16 6.78 -5.05 -3.13
CA HIS A 16 5.93 -6.18 -3.45
C HIS A 16 6.60 -7.09 -4.49
N ALA A 17 7.20 -6.50 -5.51
CA ALA A 17 7.90 -7.25 -6.54
C ALA A 17 9.10 -7.99 -5.97
N ALA A 18 9.69 -7.45 -4.90
CA ALA A 18 10.81 -8.10 -4.22
C ALA A 18 10.36 -9.25 -3.30
N GLY A 19 9.06 -9.44 -3.16
CA GLY A 19 8.55 -10.57 -2.38
C GLY A 19 8.27 -10.25 -0.92
N LEU A 20 8.25 -8.99 -0.52
CA LEU A 20 8.00 -8.64 0.86
C LEU A 20 6.53 -8.80 1.20
N SER A 21 6.26 -9.21 2.45
CA SER A 21 4.90 -9.29 2.95
C SER A 21 4.34 -7.88 3.20
N VAL A 22 3.01 -7.80 3.35
CA VAL A 22 2.36 -6.51 3.62
C VAL A 22 2.94 -5.87 4.88
N GLY A 23 3.11 -6.64 5.95
CA GLY A 23 3.69 -6.10 7.19
C GLY A 23 5.09 -5.55 6.98
N ALA A 24 5.92 -6.26 6.20
CA ALA A 24 7.27 -5.80 5.93
C ALA A 24 7.25 -4.53 5.09
N ILE A 25 6.34 -4.46 4.12
CA ILE A 25 6.20 -3.26 3.29
C ILE A 25 5.82 -2.06 4.15
N VAL A 26 4.86 -2.22 5.06
CA VAL A 26 4.47 -1.15 5.97
C VAL A 26 5.66 -0.66 6.79
N THR A 27 6.46 -1.59 7.32
CA THR A 27 7.62 -1.24 8.11
C THR A 27 8.61 -0.42 7.30
N VAL A 28 8.91 -0.86 6.07
CA VAL A 28 9.85 -0.13 5.21
C VAL A 28 9.31 1.25 4.87
N LEU A 29 8.02 1.35 4.57
CA LEU A 29 7.43 2.64 4.24
C LEU A 29 7.55 3.62 5.39
N ARG A 30 7.35 3.15 6.62
CA ARG A 30 7.48 4.03 7.78
C ARG A 30 8.91 4.51 7.96
N LEU A 31 9.88 3.66 7.63
CA LEU A 31 11.28 4.05 7.73
C LEU A 31 11.70 5.03 6.64
N LYS A 32 11.16 4.86 5.44
CA LYS A 32 11.54 5.69 4.31
C LYS A 32 10.74 6.97 4.21
N PHE A 33 9.49 6.95 4.64
CA PHE A 33 8.60 8.10 4.51
C PHE A 33 8.00 8.46 5.87
N PRO A 34 8.85 8.73 6.88
CA PRO A 34 8.34 8.97 8.23
C PRO A 34 7.47 10.23 8.32
N VAL A 35 7.79 11.26 7.55
CA VAL A 35 7.02 12.50 7.63
C VAL A 35 5.63 12.32 7.02
N GLU A 36 5.57 11.66 5.89
CA GLU A 36 4.30 11.49 5.19
C GLU A 36 3.34 10.57 5.96
N LEU A 37 3.88 9.57 6.64
CA LEU A 37 3.07 8.53 7.26
C LEU A 37 3.01 8.63 8.78
N HIS A 38 3.59 9.68 9.37
CA HIS A 38 3.72 9.73 10.82
C HIS A 38 2.37 9.80 11.54
N ASP A 39 1.37 10.41 10.92
CA ASP A 39 0.04 10.52 11.53
C ASP A 39 -0.93 9.48 10.99
N ARG A 40 -0.43 8.47 10.29
CA ARG A 40 -1.27 7.39 9.79
C ARG A 40 -1.08 6.16 10.65
N GLU A 41 -2.16 5.43 10.87
CA GLU A 41 -2.08 4.19 11.63
C GLU A 41 -1.58 3.06 10.74
N ASP A 42 -0.91 2.09 11.36
CA ASP A 42 -0.42 0.94 10.62
C ASP A 42 -1.53 0.26 9.82
N LYS A 43 -2.71 0.17 10.41
CA LYS A 43 -3.82 -0.47 9.76
C LYS A 43 -4.24 0.25 8.49
N GLN A 44 -4.22 1.58 8.52
CA GLN A 44 -4.54 2.37 7.34
C GLN A 44 -3.53 2.16 6.24
N ILE A 45 -2.25 2.12 6.59
CA ILE A 45 -1.19 1.90 5.63
C ILE A 45 -1.31 0.49 5.06
N GLU A 46 -1.57 -0.48 5.91
CA GLU A 46 -1.76 -1.86 5.50
C GLU A 46 -2.88 -1.98 4.48
N GLU A 47 -4.00 -1.33 4.76
CA GLU A 47 -5.13 -1.38 3.83
C GLU A 47 -4.79 -0.78 2.48
N ALA A 48 -4.06 0.35 2.50
CA ALA A 48 -3.66 0.99 1.27
C ALA A 48 -2.74 0.08 0.46
N VAL A 49 -1.81 -0.59 1.13
CA VAL A 49 -0.90 -1.52 0.46
C VAL A 49 -1.69 -2.68 -0.14
N LEU A 50 -2.63 -3.23 0.63
CA LEU A 50 -3.43 -4.35 0.14
C LEU A 50 -4.27 -3.95 -1.07
N LEU A 51 -4.82 -2.75 -1.06
CA LEU A 51 -5.61 -2.30 -2.21
C LEU A 51 -4.77 -2.15 -3.47
N MET A 52 -3.50 -1.79 -3.31
CA MET A 52 -2.61 -1.70 -4.46
C MET A 52 -2.19 -3.07 -4.99
N ILE A 53 -1.86 -3.96 -4.06
CA ILE A 53 -1.37 -5.28 -4.43
C ILE A 53 -2.50 -6.15 -4.94
N ASN A 54 -3.66 -6.03 -4.29
CA ASN A 54 -4.80 -6.90 -4.57
C ASN A 54 -6.06 -6.05 -4.60
N PRO A 55 -6.23 -5.24 -5.66
CA PRO A 55 -7.38 -4.35 -5.73
C PRO A 55 -8.67 -5.14 -5.76
N PRO A 56 -9.74 -4.61 -5.15
CA PRO A 56 -11.02 -5.30 -5.15
C PRO A 56 -11.53 -5.41 -6.56
N ARG A 57 -12.05 -6.56 -6.91
CA ARG A 57 -12.65 -6.72 -8.20
C ARG A 57 -14.10 -6.44 -8.06
N ASN A 58 -14.42 -5.33 -8.55
CA ASN A 58 -15.83 -5.09 -8.63
C ASN A 58 -16.27 -5.65 -9.89
N ALA A 59 -16.29 -6.48 -10.08
CA ALA A 59 -16.52 -6.82 -11.32
C ALA A 59 -17.71 -6.66 -11.98
N PRO A 60 -17.93 -6.39 -12.10
CA PRO A 60 -18.77 -6.41 -12.54
C PRO A 60 -18.96 -6.95 -13.43
N SER A 61 -18.63 -7.09 -12.91
CA SER A 61 -18.80 -7.47 -13.42
C SER A 61 -19.21 -7.78 -14.00
N LEU A 62 -19.32 -7.84 -13.91
CA LEU A 62 -19.65 -8.26 -14.43
C LEU A 62 -20.07 -8.49 -15.09
N SER A 63 -20.24 -8.39 -15.03
CA SER A 63 -20.60 -8.68 -15.67
C SER A 63 -20.69 -9.05 -16.44
N ARG A 64 -20.82 -9.34 -16.49
CA ARG A 64 -20.88 -9.87 -17.28
C ARG A 64 -21.20 -10.19 -17.71
#